data_2c15c3413980d9a30be1610843d8c9b3
#
_entry.id   2c15c3413980d9a30be1610843d8c9b3
#
_cell.length_a   1.000
_cell.length_b   1.000
_cell.length_c   1.000
_cell.angle_alpha   90.00
_cell.angle_beta   90.00
_cell.angle_gamma   90.00
#
_symmetry.space_group_name_H-M   'P 1'
#
loop_
_entity.id
_entity.type
_entity.pdbx_description
1 polymer ?
#
loop_
_entity_poly.entity_id
_entity_poly.type
_entity_poly.pdbx_seq_one_letter_code
_entity_poly.pdbx_strand_id
1 'polypeptide(L)'
;MITCIVNPSRCGSFFQQHIIDKHFQLTGLNDYSIEYEIIDHDNGMKVIKNPPTKNFLFKYQYLYANKPLFGADKYIVLDRRDLHAWVYSSYMSFQNKHVHGKAPVNQTFD
;
A
#
# COMPACT_ATOMS: atom_id res chain seq x y z
N MET A 1 14.31 6.09 7.90
CA MET A 1 14.16 4.75 7.30
C MET A 1 13.04 4.75 6.29
N ILE A 2 13.29 4.21 5.13
CA ILE A 2 12.30 4.11 4.07
C ILE A 2 11.71 2.69 4.09
N THR A 3 10.39 2.60 4.24
CA THR A 3 9.68 1.32 4.28
C THR A 3 8.69 1.26 3.12
N CYS A 4 8.77 0.20 2.34
CA CYS A 4 7.89 -0.03 1.20
C CYS A 4 6.98 -1.22 1.47
N ILE A 5 5.67 -1.02 1.37
CA ILE A 5 4.70 -2.12 1.39
C ILE A 5 4.47 -2.55 -0.05
N VAL A 6 4.84 -3.77 -0.37
CA VAL A 6 4.65 -4.35 -1.71
C VAL A 6 3.51 -5.35 -1.64
N ASN A 7 2.54 -5.18 -2.52
CA ASN A 7 1.36 -6.03 -2.52
C ASN A 7 0.71 -6.08 -3.91
N PRO A 8 0.03 -7.19 -4.25
CA PRO A 8 -0.99 -7.15 -5.28
C PRO A 8 -2.21 -6.38 -4.77
N SER A 9 -3.12 -6.04 -5.65
CA SER A 9 -4.33 -5.30 -5.25
C SER A 9 -5.16 -6.10 -4.23
N ARG A 10 -5.87 -5.39 -3.36
CA ARG A 10 -6.84 -5.99 -2.43
C ARG A 10 -6.24 -6.95 -1.41
N CYS A 11 -5.04 -6.66 -0.92
CA CYS A 11 -4.37 -7.46 0.11
C CYS A 11 -4.35 -6.80 1.49
N GLY A 12 -5.20 -5.79 1.71
CA GLY A 12 -5.29 -5.13 3.02
C GLY A 12 -4.15 -4.15 3.30
N SER A 13 -3.46 -3.68 2.28
CA SER A 13 -2.32 -2.76 2.45
C SER A 13 -2.73 -1.42 3.06
N PHE A 14 -3.92 -0.93 2.74
CA PHE A 14 -4.44 0.30 3.35
C PHE A 14 -4.61 0.14 4.85
N PHE A 15 -5.19 -0.97 5.28
CA PHE A 15 -5.36 -1.30 6.70
C PHE A 15 -4.00 -1.42 7.39
N GLN A 16 -3.05 -2.08 6.74
CA GLN A 16 -1.70 -2.23 7.28
C GLN A 16 -1.01 -0.87 7.46
N GLN A 17 -1.18 0.04 6.51
CA GLN A 17 -0.64 1.39 6.64
C GLN A 17 -1.25 2.13 7.83
N HIS A 18 -2.54 1.96 8.08
CA HIS A 18 -3.19 2.57 9.25
C HIS A 18 -2.62 2.03 10.56
N ILE A 19 -2.37 0.73 10.65
CA ILE A 19 -1.78 0.13 11.85
C ILE A 19 -0.38 0.70 12.08
N ILE A 20 0.43 0.81 11.04
CA ILE A 20 1.79 1.34 11.15
C ILE A 20 1.77 2.82 11.53
N ASP A 21 0.86 3.59 10.96
CA ASP A 21 0.69 5.00 11.30
C ASP A 21 0.35 5.17 12.79
N LYS A 22 -0.59 4.38 13.28
CA LYS A 22 -0.92 4.38 14.72
C LYS A 22 0.28 4.02 15.58
N HIS A 23 1.05 3.04 15.16
CA HIS A 23 2.26 2.65 15.86
C HIS A 23 3.26 3.82 15.93
N PHE A 24 3.48 4.51 14.83
CA PHE A 24 4.36 5.68 14.80
C PHE A 24 3.89 6.77 15.75
N GLN A 25 2.59 7.06 15.77
CA GLN A 25 2.01 8.03 16.69
C GLN A 25 2.21 7.64 18.14
N LEU A 26 1.95 6.38 18.48
CA LEU A 26 2.05 5.89 19.85
C LEU A 26 3.47 5.84 20.38
N THR A 27 4.44 5.56 19.51
CA THR A 27 5.85 5.51 19.90
C THR A 27 6.52 6.88 19.88
N GLY A 28 5.81 7.92 19.45
CA GLY A 28 6.37 9.27 19.38
C GLY A 28 7.43 9.43 18.29
N LEU A 29 7.37 8.62 17.25
CA LEU A 29 8.31 8.74 16.14
C LEU A 29 8.16 10.09 15.45
N ASN A 30 9.25 10.83 15.36
CA ASN A 30 9.28 12.14 14.72
C ASN A 30 9.72 12.01 13.25
N ASP A 31 9.40 13.03 12.48
CA ASP A 31 9.85 13.16 11.10
C ASP A 31 9.47 11.94 10.27
N TYR A 32 8.16 11.64 10.26
CA TYR A 32 7.64 10.59 9.41
C TYR A 32 6.51 11.09 8.53
N SER A 33 6.33 10.44 7.39
CA SER A 33 5.17 10.66 6.53
C SER A 33 4.80 9.35 5.83
N ILE A 34 3.56 9.32 5.35
CA ILE A 34 3.00 8.15 4.69
C ILE A 34 2.41 8.60 3.35
N GLU A 35 2.87 7.95 2.28
CA GLU A 35 2.23 8.05 0.97
C GLU A 35 1.39 6.80 0.76
N TYR A 36 0.10 6.98 0.50
CA TYR A 36 -0.80 5.82 0.44
C TYR A 36 -0.51 4.92 -0.74
N GLU A 37 -0.10 5.47 -1.86
CA GLU A 37 0.21 4.63 -3.01
C GLU A 37 1.10 5.35 -4.00
N ILE A 38 2.14 4.65 -4.43
CA ILE A 38 2.95 5.07 -5.58
C ILE A 38 2.78 3.98 -6.64
N ILE A 39 2.24 4.36 -7.77
CA ILE A 39 1.91 3.40 -8.84
C ILE A 39 2.96 3.34 -9.93
N ASP A 40 3.82 4.32 -10.00
CA ASP A 40 4.82 4.48 -11.06
C ASP A 40 6.20 4.19 -10.48
N HIS A 41 6.91 3.26 -11.13
CA HIS A 41 8.27 2.88 -10.74
C HIS A 41 9.21 4.09 -10.69
N ASP A 42 9.14 4.96 -11.69
CA ASP A 42 10.05 6.11 -11.76
C ASP A 42 9.80 7.10 -10.62
N ASN A 43 8.54 7.34 -10.28
CA ASN A 43 8.19 8.16 -9.13
C ASN A 43 8.63 7.51 -7.82
N GLY A 44 8.49 6.20 -7.71
CA GLY A 44 8.97 5.45 -6.56
C GLY A 44 10.48 5.59 -6.38
N MET A 45 11.23 5.47 -7.45
CA MET A 45 12.69 5.63 -7.40
C MET A 45 13.09 7.05 -7.02
N LYS A 46 12.38 8.07 -7.51
CA LYS A 46 12.64 9.47 -7.14
C LYS A 46 12.41 9.71 -5.65
N VAL A 47 11.33 9.16 -5.11
CA VAL A 47 10.99 9.31 -3.70
C VAL A 47 12.02 8.60 -2.82
N ILE A 48 12.48 7.42 -3.22
CA ILE A 48 13.53 6.69 -2.48
C ILE A 48 14.83 7.48 -2.46
N LYS A 49 15.21 8.11 -3.57
CA LYS A 49 16.40 8.95 -3.64
C LYS A 49 16.29 10.20 -2.77
N ASN A 50 15.09 10.76 -2.67
CA ASN A 50 14.87 12.03 -1.99
C ASN A 50 13.56 12.00 -1.21
N PRO A 51 13.52 11.22 -0.11
CA PRO A 51 12.27 11.06 0.65
C PRO A 51 11.81 12.36 1.29
N PRO A 52 10.50 12.56 1.40
CA PRO A 52 9.95 13.80 2.00
C PRO A 52 10.25 13.92 3.48
N THR A 53 10.47 12.81 4.18
CA THR A 53 10.79 12.78 5.60
C THR A 53 11.84 11.71 5.86
N LYS A 54 12.50 11.79 7.03
CA LYS A 54 13.51 10.82 7.42
C LYS A 54 12.94 9.40 7.50
N ASN A 55 11.73 9.28 8.03
CA ASN A 55 11.02 8.01 8.13
C ASN A 55 9.83 8.07 7.17
N PHE A 56 9.92 7.34 6.08
CA PHE A 56 8.93 7.40 5.03
C PHE A 56 8.36 6.01 4.76
N LEU A 57 7.03 5.93 4.75
CA LEU A 57 6.29 4.70 4.43
C LEU A 57 5.46 4.93 3.19
N PHE A 58 5.53 4.02 2.24
CA PHE A 58 4.66 4.06 1.08
C PHE A 58 4.26 2.67 0.64
N LYS A 59 3.17 2.61 -0.11
CA LYS A 59 2.67 1.38 -0.71
C LYS A 59 2.98 1.39 -2.19
N TYR A 60 3.46 0.25 -2.70
CA TYR A 60 3.75 0.05 -4.11
C TYR A 60 3.00 -1.18 -4.59
N GLN A 61 2.06 -0.98 -5.50
CA GLN A 61 1.26 -2.08 -6.02
C GLN A 61 2.00 -2.78 -7.14
N TYR A 62 2.38 -4.02 -6.88
CA TYR A 62 3.22 -4.81 -7.78
C TYR A 62 2.64 -4.94 -9.19
N LEU A 63 1.30 -5.00 -9.31
CA LEU A 63 0.64 -5.18 -10.60
C LEU A 63 0.74 -3.98 -11.53
N TYR A 64 1.05 -2.81 -10.99
CA TYR A 64 1.15 -1.59 -11.81
C TYR A 64 2.52 -1.41 -12.44
N ALA A 65 3.51 -2.07 -11.91
CA ALA A 65 4.86 -1.91 -12.42
C ALA A 65 5.58 -3.25 -12.41
N ASN A 66 6.24 -3.56 -13.50
CA ASN A 66 6.94 -4.83 -13.67
C ASN A 66 8.36 -4.80 -13.08
N LYS A 67 8.72 -3.71 -12.40
CA LYS A 67 10.08 -3.52 -11.89
C LYS A 67 10.05 -3.29 -10.38
N PRO A 68 10.90 -3.98 -9.61
CA PRO A 68 11.03 -3.71 -8.19
C PRO A 68 11.63 -2.33 -7.94
N LEU A 69 11.29 -1.76 -6.80
CA LEU A 69 11.91 -0.52 -6.32
C LEU A 69 13.13 -0.88 -5.48
N PHE A 70 14.30 -0.39 -5.89
CA PHE A 70 15.53 -0.61 -5.14
C PHE A 70 15.84 0.61 -4.29
N GLY A 71 16.38 0.37 -3.10
CA GLY A 71 16.84 1.41 -2.19
C GLY A 71 15.97 1.65 -0.98
N ALA A 72 14.83 0.98 -0.84
CA ALA A 72 14.08 1.01 0.41
C ALA A 72 14.85 0.23 1.48
N ASP A 73 14.82 0.74 2.71
CA ASP A 73 15.52 0.08 3.81
C ASP A 73 14.79 -1.17 4.27
N LYS A 74 13.47 -1.18 4.14
CA LYS A 74 12.64 -2.30 4.57
C LYS A 74 11.49 -2.51 3.58
N TYR A 75 11.22 -3.77 3.29
CA TYR A 75 10.07 -4.16 2.48
C TYR A 75 9.12 -5.01 3.32
N ILE A 76 7.84 -4.67 3.25
CA ILE A 76 6.77 -5.47 3.83
C ILE A 76 5.99 -6.04 2.66
N VAL A 77 6.06 -7.36 2.47
CA VAL A 77 5.38 -8.02 1.37
C VAL A 77 4.07 -8.59 1.90
N LEU A 78 2.98 -8.14 1.31
CA LEU A 78 1.65 -8.62 1.65
C LEU A 78 1.13 -9.54 0.56
N ASP A 79 0.45 -10.59 0.97
CA ASP A 79 -0.20 -11.52 0.07
C ASP A 79 -1.52 -11.96 0.68
N ARG A 80 -2.37 -12.58 -0.12
CA ARG A 80 -3.67 -13.04 0.34
C ARG A 80 -3.82 -14.53 0.06
N ARG A 81 -4.07 -15.30 1.11
CA ARG A 81 -4.16 -16.77 1.00
C ARG A 81 -5.40 -17.24 0.28
N ASP A 82 -6.53 -16.57 0.50
CA ASP A 82 -7.79 -16.95 -0.11
C ASP A 82 -7.89 -16.33 -1.51
N LEU A 83 -7.53 -17.11 -2.51
CA LEU A 83 -7.52 -16.65 -3.90
C LEU A 83 -8.93 -16.32 -4.41
N HIS A 84 -9.95 -17.07 -4.00
CA HIS A 84 -11.33 -16.78 -4.40
C HIS A 84 -11.79 -15.45 -3.85
N ALA A 85 -11.55 -15.21 -2.56
CA ALA A 85 -11.90 -13.94 -1.94
C ALA A 85 -11.12 -12.79 -2.56
N TRP A 86 -9.85 -13.01 -2.90
CA TRP A 86 -9.04 -11.98 -3.55
C TRP A 86 -9.58 -11.63 -4.94
N VAL A 87 -9.86 -12.65 -5.77
CA VAL A 87 -10.40 -12.43 -7.11
C VAL A 87 -11.74 -11.72 -7.04
N TYR A 88 -12.63 -12.18 -6.15
CA TYR A 88 -13.94 -11.56 -5.97
C TYR A 88 -13.81 -10.10 -5.51
N SER A 89 -12.97 -9.83 -4.53
CA SER A 89 -12.74 -8.49 -4.02
C SER A 89 -12.19 -7.56 -5.11
N SER A 90 -11.27 -8.05 -5.94
CA SER A 90 -10.70 -7.29 -7.04
C SER A 90 -11.76 -6.99 -8.10
N TYR A 91 -12.57 -7.97 -8.44
CA TYR A 91 -13.67 -7.81 -9.38
C TYR A 91 -14.67 -6.77 -8.89
N MET A 92 -15.11 -6.87 -7.63
CA MET A 92 -16.09 -5.95 -7.07
C MET A 92 -15.51 -4.53 -6.93
N SER A 93 -14.26 -4.41 -6.61
CA SER A 93 -13.58 -3.11 -6.57
C SER A 93 -13.58 -2.45 -7.95
N PHE A 94 -13.30 -3.22 -8.99
CA PHE A 94 -13.30 -2.73 -10.35
C PHE A 94 -14.71 -2.31 -10.79
N GLN A 95 -15.71 -3.14 -10.50
CA GLN A 95 -17.12 -2.86 -10.87
C GLN A 95 -17.67 -1.62 -10.17
N ASN A 96 -17.34 -1.42 -8.91
CA ASN A 96 -17.87 -0.34 -8.09
C ASN A 96 -16.94 0.88 -8.04
N LYS A 97 -15.84 0.88 -8.77
CA LYS A 97 -14.82 1.93 -8.74
C LYS A 97 -14.40 2.24 -7.31
N HIS A 98 -14.19 1.19 -6.52
CA HIS A 98 -13.81 1.29 -5.13
C HIS A 98 -12.48 1.99 -5.00
N VAL A 99 -12.42 3.01 -4.17
CA VAL A 99 -11.21 3.77 -3.87
C VAL A 99 -10.79 3.47 -2.43
N HIS A 100 -9.49 3.62 -2.16
CA HIS A 100 -8.84 3.29 -0.90
C HIS A 100 -9.68 3.59 0.34
N GLY A 101 -9.90 2.59 1.17
CA GLY A 101 -10.57 2.71 2.45
C GLY A 101 -12.07 2.96 2.39
N LYS A 102 -12.65 3.05 1.21
CA LYS A 102 -14.10 3.24 1.06
C LYS A 102 -14.74 1.92 0.70
N ALA A 103 -15.71 1.50 1.51
CA ALA A 103 -16.51 0.33 1.18
C ALA A 103 -17.47 0.67 0.03
N PRO A 104 -17.66 -0.24 -0.94
CA PRO A 104 -18.66 -0.03 -1.98
C PRO A 104 -20.06 0.04 -1.37
N VAL A 105 -20.87 0.98 -1.86
CA VAL A 105 -22.24 1.11 -1.42
C VAL A 105 -23.08 0.05 -2.11
N ASN A 106 -23.98 -0.60 -1.36
CA ASN A 106 -24.91 -1.63 -1.87
C ASN A 106 -24.23 -2.85 -2.47
N GLN A 107 -23.03 -3.15 -2.02
CA GLN A 107 -22.34 -4.35 -2.44
C GLN A 107 -22.92 -5.57 -1.73
N THR A 108 -23.33 -6.56 -2.51
CA THR A 108 -23.78 -7.84 -1.98
C THR A 108 -22.86 -8.95 -2.45
N PHE A 109 -22.62 -9.91 -1.57
CA PHE A 109 -21.81 -11.09 -1.86
C PHE A 109 -22.77 -12.27 -1.97
N ASP A 110 -23.08 -12.64 -3.17
CA ASP A 110 -23.95 -13.78 -3.45
C ASP A 110 -23.15 -15.05 -3.65
#